data_a6962b55528a3592ebbafcc0f03e426e
#
_entry.id   a6962b55528a3592ebbafcc0f03e426e
#
_cell.length_a   1.000
_cell.length_b   1.000
_cell.length_c   1.000
_cell.angle_alpha   90.00
_cell.angle_beta   90.00
_cell.angle_gamma   90.00
#
_symmetry.space_group_name_H-M   'P 1'
#
loop_
_entity.id
_entity.type
_entity.pdbx_description
1 polymer ?
#
loop_
_entity_poly.entity_id
_entity_poly.type
_entity_poly.pdbx_seq_one_letter_code
_entity_poly.pdbx_strand_id
1 'polypeptide(L)'
;MSVTDSKEQLNTLLAAYLAENVGGYARTSQQGDLELEVRFGKGSRITRATYDSTISKLLSAGFNSGTAESLLRIGIEYVDERSGRQRSSNIRTEISGMANISKYCQTDSLSVGGTKFVRKSNFRGNSGFIDPVDFWDFGFRVAFQTEMTLSEESETVQGIISKWKENKKTFRYITRHRLSHPNYPFVVDVSRVKESKKSGKSYIPEYNFRESGVLDGIEGYEIEIEVINTQVGVGTEYSTPESLGGALRRMIKLVLSGIQQTNYPTSRDERRDVGEEYMSLLWGAVENKKDDTIRNRKIIPRNFVGPSGYTLQAQNVAEANIDAVIANIRTNYTVTDKADGDRKLMYITSSGKIYLIDTNMNF
;
A
#
# COMPACT_ATOMS: atom_id res chain seq x y z
N MET A 1 6.69 19.69 -1.73
CA MET A 1 8.03 19.12 -1.47
C MET A 1 8.54 18.59 -2.81
N SER A 2 9.71 18.99 -3.27
CA SER A 2 10.24 18.51 -4.55
C SER A 2 10.70 17.05 -4.43
N VAL A 3 10.74 16.29 -5.54
CA VAL A 3 11.24 14.90 -5.57
C VAL A 3 12.70 14.82 -5.09
N THR A 4 13.48 15.86 -5.32
CA THR A 4 14.87 15.99 -4.88
C THR A 4 14.96 16.03 -3.35
N ASP A 5 14.06 16.77 -2.71
CA ASP A 5 13.96 16.94 -1.25
C ASP A 5 13.61 15.59 -0.55
N SER A 6 12.64 14.86 -1.07
CA SER A 6 12.26 13.54 -0.53
C SER A 6 13.37 12.49 -0.68
N LYS A 7 14.20 12.59 -1.72
CA LYS A 7 15.33 11.67 -1.94
C LYS A 7 16.45 11.92 -0.93
N GLU A 8 16.75 13.16 -0.63
CA GLU A 8 17.75 13.54 0.36
C GLU A 8 17.29 13.16 1.79
N GLN A 9 16.03 13.42 2.12
CA GLN A 9 15.43 12.99 3.38
C GLN A 9 15.46 11.46 3.53
N LEU A 10 15.19 10.69 2.47
CA LEU A 10 15.31 9.24 2.49
C LEU A 10 16.74 8.80 2.78
N ASN A 11 17.74 9.39 2.15
CA ASN A 11 19.14 9.04 2.41
C ASN A 11 19.52 9.31 3.87
N THR A 12 19.07 10.44 4.44
CA THR A 12 19.28 10.78 5.86
C THR A 12 18.63 9.74 6.78
N LEU A 13 17.39 9.32 6.47
CA LEU A 13 16.68 8.31 7.24
C LEU A 13 17.40 6.95 7.17
N LEU A 14 17.85 6.53 5.99
CA LEU A 14 18.59 5.27 5.81
C LEU A 14 19.95 5.31 6.52
N ALA A 15 20.65 6.43 6.50
CA ALA A 15 21.91 6.60 7.23
C ALA A 15 21.70 6.46 8.75
N ALA A 16 20.65 7.07 9.27
CA ALA A 16 20.31 6.96 10.68
C ALA A 16 19.93 5.54 11.08
N TYR A 17 19.16 4.83 10.23
CA TYR A 17 18.82 3.43 10.46
C TYR A 17 20.08 2.55 10.50
N LEU A 18 20.98 2.70 9.54
CA LEU A 18 22.22 1.92 9.47
C LEU A 18 23.16 2.21 10.64
N ALA A 19 23.21 3.44 11.12
CA ALA A 19 24.00 3.81 12.30
C ALA A 19 23.54 3.09 13.58
N GLU A 20 22.24 2.81 13.67
CA GLU A 20 21.64 2.11 14.82
C GLU A 20 21.62 0.58 14.65
N ASN A 21 21.54 0.08 13.41
CA ASN A 21 21.53 -1.34 13.10
C ASN A 21 22.96 -1.89 12.97
N VAL A 22 23.67 -1.91 14.09
CA VAL A 22 25.07 -2.36 14.15
C VAL A 22 25.12 -3.89 14.09
N GLY A 23 25.16 -4.44 12.88
CA GLY A 23 25.46 -5.85 12.63
C GLY A 23 24.39 -6.87 13.03
N GLY A 24 23.12 -6.47 13.13
CA GLY A 24 22.02 -7.40 13.42
C GLY A 24 22.03 -8.00 14.83
N TYR A 25 22.79 -7.43 15.75
CA TYR A 25 22.75 -7.84 17.15
C TYR A 25 21.38 -7.52 17.74
N ALA A 26 20.79 -8.52 18.40
CA ALA A 26 19.56 -8.33 19.15
C ALA A 26 19.75 -7.15 20.13
N ARG A 27 18.96 -6.09 19.95
CA ARG A 27 18.91 -4.99 20.91
C ARG A 27 18.40 -5.50 22.24
N THR A 28 18.79 -4.85 23.32
CA THR A 28 18.25 -5.19 24.64
C THR A 28 16.73 -4.93 24.63
N SER A 29 15.99 -5.69 25.42
CA SER A 29 14.53 -5.54 25.59
C SER A 29 14.11 -4.10 25.94
N GLN A 30 15.02 -3.30 26.50
CA GLN A 30 14.77 -1.89 26.83
C GLN A 30 14.91 -0.94 25.62
N GLN A 31 15.64 -1.34 24.57
CA GLN A 31 15.87 -0.50 23.38
C GLN A 31 14.82 -0.72 22.27
N GLY A 32 14.11 -1.86 22.30
CA GLY A 32 13.17 -2.26 21.26
C GLY A 32 13.82 -2.63 19.94
N ASP A 33 13.11 -3.34 19.10
CA ASP A 33 13.55 -3.72 17.77
C ASP A 33 13.45 -2.52 16.80
N LEU A 34 14.41 -2.41 15.89
CA LEU A 34 14.36 -1.42 14.83
C LEU A 34 13.39 -1.87 13.75
N GLU A 35 12.60 -0.96 13.24
CA GLU A 35 11.64 -1.21 12.19
C GLU A 35 11.79 -0.13 11.10
N LEU A 36 12.36 -0.52 9.96
CA LEU A 36 12.38 0.28 8.74
C LEU A 36 11.34 -0.29 7.79
N GLU A 37 10.27 0.46 7.56
CA GLU A 37 9.13 0.01 6.79
C GLU A 37 8.76 0.96 5.66
N VAL A 38 8.18 0.41 4.58
CA VAL A 38 7.50 1.17 3.52
C VAL A 38 6.04 0.78 3.50
N ARG A 39 5.15 1.75 3.65
CA ARG A 39 3.69 1.55 3.59
C ARG A 39 3.11 2.14 2.32
N PHE A 40 2.35 1.33 1.59
CA PHE A 40 1.64 1.75 0.39
C PHE A 40 0.18 2.14 0.69
N GLY A 41 -0.44 2.87 -0.26
CA GLY A 41 -1.83 3.31 -0.13
C GLY A 41 -1.98 4.72 0.42
N LYS A 42 -0.90 5.51 0.52
CA LYS A 42 -0.99 6.91 0.93
C LYS A 42 -1.71 7.74 -0.14
N GLY A 43 -2.85 8.32 0.26
CA GLY A 43 -3.69 9.13 -0.64
C GLY A 43 -4.51 8.34 -1.67
N SER A 44 -4.44 7.00 -1.68
CA SER A 44 -5.35 6.13 -2.44
C SER A 44 -5.50 4.79 -1.73
N ARG A 45 -6.73 4.28 -1.68
CA ARG A 45 -7.02 3.00 -1.04
C ARG A 45 -6.48 1.85 -1.87
N ILE A 46 -5.83 0.87 -1.25
CA ILE A 46 -5.53 -0.43 -1.87
C ILE A 46 -6.85 -1.19 -2.03
N THR A 47 -7.17 -1.58 -3.26
CA THR A 47 -8.36 -2.37 -3.58
C THR A 47 -8.05 -3.87 -3.52
N ARG A 48 -9.07 -4.73 -3.56
CA ARG A 48 -8.91 -6.18 -3.66
C ARG A 48 -8.12 -6.56 -4.93
N ALA A 49 -8.47 -5.99 -6.06
CA ALA A 49 -7.78 -6.26 -7.33
C ALA A 49 -6.29 -5.86 -7.25
N THR A 50 -5.99 -4.69 -6.66
CA THR A 50 -4.61 -4.23 -6.44
C THR A 50 -3.84 -5.17 -5.50
N TYR A 51 -4.49 -5.66 -4.44
CA TYR A 51 -3.91 -6.62 -3.50
C TYR A 51 -3.57 -7.94 -4.22
N ASP A 52 -4.52 -8.52 -4.95
CA ASP A 52 -4.33 -9.79 -5.65
C ASP A 52 -3.27 -9.67 -6.76
N SER A 53 -3.25 -8.57 -7.53
CA SER A 53 -2.25 -8.33 -8.58
C SER A 53 -0.84 -8.12 -8.01
N THR A 54 -0.72 -7.52 -6.83
CA THR A 54 0.58 -7.36 -6.16
C THR A 54 1.15 -8.70 -5.72
N ILE A 55 0.33 -9.58 -5.13
CA ILE A 55 0.77 -10.94 -4.78
C ILE A 55 1.22 -11.69 -6.03
N SER A 56 0.41 -11.69 -7.08
CA SER A 56 0.73 -12.36 -8.35
C SER A 56 2.04 -11.84 -8.95
N LYS A 57 2.26 -10.53 -8.90
CA LYS A 57 3.49 -9.91 -9.40
C LYS A 57 4.73 -10.34 -8.59
N LEU A 58 4.62 -10.36 -7.26
CA LEU A 58 5.72 -10.79 -6.39
C LEU A 58 6.05 -12.28 -6.60
N LEU A 59 5.03 -13.15 -6.64
CA LEU A 59 5.23 -14.57 -6.92
C LEU A 59 5.88 -14.79 -8.29
N SER A 60 5.46 -14.08 -9.33
CA SER A 60 6.07 -14.15 -10.67
C SER A 60 7.50 -13.63 -10.70
N ALA A 61 7.89 -12.80 -9.74
CA ALA A 61 9.26 -12.31 -9.55
C ALA A 61 10.14 -13.23 -8.68
N GLY A 62 9.63 -14.40 -8.27
CA GLY A 62 10.39 -15.39 -7.51
C GLY A 62 10.26 -15.29 -5.99
N PHE A 63 9.32 -14.49 -5.48
CA PHE A 63 9.05 -14.46 -4.05
C PHE A 63 8.34 -15.71 -3.59
N ASN A 64 8.70 -16.18 -2.40
CA ASN A 64 8.05 -17.28 -1.73
C ASN A 64 7.04 -16.74 -0.71
N SER A 65 5.84 -17.29 -0.72
CA SER A 65 4.83 -16.99 0.29
C SER A 65 4.91 -18.01 1.42
N GLY A 66 5.03 -17.51 2.65
CA GLY A 66 4.83 -18.31 3.85
C GLY A 66 3.33 -18.64 4.08
N THR A 67 3.06 -19.36 5.14
CA THR A 67 1.68 -19.58 5.62
C THR A 67 1.07 -18.26 6.09
N ALA A 68 -0.24 -18.10 5.85
CA ALA A 68 -0.96 -16.93 6.33
C ALA A 68 -0.96 -16.87 7.87
N GLU A 69 -0.61 -15.73 8.42
CA GLU A 69 -0.66 -15.46 9.85
C GLU A 69 -1.95 -14.74 10.21
N SER A 70 -2.59 -15.15 11.30
CA SER A 70 -3.72 -14.43 11.88
C SER A 70 -3.27 -13.67 13.11
N LEU A 71 -3.58 -12.38 13.17
CA LEU A 71 -3.21 -11.47 14.24
C LEU A 71 -4.42 -10.62 14.63
N LEU A 72 -4.68 -10.53 15.93
CA LEU A 72 -5.64 -9.59 16.49
C LEU A 72 -4.89 -8.50 17.25
N ARG A 73 -4.97 -7.26 16.77
CA ARG A 73 -4.46 -6.08 17.46
C ARG A 73 -5.57 -5.40 18.23
N ILE A 74 -5.33 -5.10 19.49
CA ILE A 74 -6.30 -4.48 20.38
C ILE A 74 -5.69 -3.19 20.93
N GLY A 75 -6.31 -2.07 20.58
CA GLY A 75 -6.00 -0.76 21.14
C GLY A 75 -6.89 -0.49 22.35
N ILE A 76 -6.34 0.09 23.40
CA ILE A 76 -7.05 0.35 24.66
C ILE A 76 -7.35 1.84 24.74
N GLU A 77 -8.58 2.16 25.05
CA GLU A 77 -9.01 3.51 25.33
C GLU A 77 -9.17 3.68 26.85
N TYR A 78 -8.61 4.74 27.40
CA TYR A 78 -8.70 5.05 28.83
C TYR A 78 -9.11 6.53 29.01
N VAL A 79 -9.67 6.80 30.18
CA VAL A 79 -9.98 8.20 30.57
C VAL A 79 -8.76 8.76 31.30
N ASP A 80 -8.19 9.81 30.77
CA ASP A 80 -7.10 10.55 31.41
C ASP A 80 -7.63 11.22 32.67
N GLU A 81 -7.18 10.82 33.83
CA GLU A 81 -7.67 11.28 35.15
C GLU A 81 -7.52 12.79 35.36
N ARG A 82 -6.51 13.42 34.70
CA ARG A 82 -6.25 14.85 34.84
C ARG A 82 -7.15 15.71 33.95
N SER A 83 -7.44 15.25 32.75
CA SER A 83 -8.21 16.02 31.75
C SER A 83 -9.65 15.57 31.61
N GLY A 84 -10.02 14.40 32.15
CA GLY A 84 -11.32 13.75 31.93
C GLY A 84 -11.58 13.33 30.49
N ARG A 85 -10.55 13.40 29.62
CA ARG A 85 -10.70 13.10 28.18
C ARG A 85 -10.35 11.66 27.91
N GLN A 86 -11.09 11.06 26.98
CA GLN A 86 -10.76 9.75 26.44
C GLN A 86 -9.49 9.84 25.57
N ARG A 87 -8.55 8.93 25.79
CA ARG A 87 -7.29 8.83 25.07
C ARG A 87 -7.02 7.38 24.72
N SER A 88 -6.39 7.19 23.55
CA SER A 88 -5.87 5.87 23.15
C SER A 88 -4.51 5.61 23.78
N SER A 89 -4.29 4.41 24.26
CA SER A 89 -2.98 3.95 24.73
C SER A 89 -2.00 3.86 23.55
N ASN A 90 -0.74 4.19 23.81
CA ASN A 90 0.35 3.94 22.85
C ASN A 90 0.87 2.47 22.93
N ILE A 91 0.29 1.67 23.81
CA ILE A 91 0.54 0.23 23.93
C ILE A 91 -0.65 -0.48 23.33
N ARG A 92 -0.37 -1.35 22.37
CA ARG A 92 -1.36 -2.27 21.80
C ARG A 92 -1.14 -3.67 22.33
N THR A 93 -2.21 -4.41 22.52
CA THR A 93 -2.15 -5.84 22.79
C THR A 93 -2.27 -6.59 21.46
N GLU A 94 -1.41 -7.56 21.23
CA GLU A 94 -1.44 -8.42 20.05
C GLU A 94 -1.64 -9.87 20.48
N ILE A 95 -2.57 -10.56 19.82
CA ILE A 95 -2.83 -11.99 20.01
C ILE A 95 -2.61 -12.66 18.66
N SER A 96 -1.65 -13.61 18.62
CA SER A 96 -1.28 -14.32 17.39
C SER A 96 -1.84 -15.75 17.36
N GLY A 97 -2.20 -16.18 16.16
CA GLY A 97 -2.73 -17.52 15.88
C GLY A 97 -4.24 -17.63 16.05
N MET A 98 -4.89 -18.26 15.06
CA MET A 98 -6.36 -18.37 14.98
C MET A 98 -6.98 -19.01 16.23
N ALA A 99 -6.36 -20.07 16.77
CA ALA A 99 -6.86 -20.75 17.97
C ALA A 99 -6.89 -19.82 19.20
N ASN A 100 -5.82 -19.04 19.41
CA ASN A 100 -5.72 -18.08 20.50
C ASN A 100 -6.73 -16.94 20.33
N ILE A 101 -6.85 -16.41 19.11
CA ILE A 101 -7.82 -15.36 18.77
C ILE A 101 -9.25 -15.86 19.03
N SER A 102 -9.59 -17.07 18.57
CA SER A 102 -10.91 -17.66 18.80
C SER A 102 -11.22 -17.82 20.30
N LYS A 103 -10.25 -18.27 21.07
CA LYS A 103 -10.37 -18.40 22.53
C LYS A 103 -10.58 -17.03 23.20
N TYR A 104 -9.81 -16.02 22.78
CA TYR A 104 -9.99 -14.65 23.27
C TYR A 104 -11.40 -14.11 22.94
N CYS A 105 -11.87 -14.27 21.72
CA CYS A 105 -13.20 -13.80 21.30
C CYS A 105 -14.36 -14.46 22.08
N GLN A 106 -14.15 -15.67 22.61
CA GLN A 106 -15.15 -16.38 23.43
C GLN A 106 -15.11 -15.94 24.90
N THR A 107 -13.93 -15.63 25.45
CA THR A 107 -13.71 -15.46 26.88
C THR A 107 -13.44 -14.02 27.30
N ASP A 108 -13.08 -13.16 26.38
CA ASP A 108 -12.53 -11.79 26.61
C ASP A 108 -11.40 -11.79 27.66
N SER A 109 -10.62 -12.89 27.70
CA SER A 109 -9.52 -13.08 28.64
C SER A 109 -8.18 -13.04 27.93
N LEU A 110 -7.21 -12.31 28.49
CA LEU A 110 -5.84 -12.26 28.01
C LEU A 110 -5.02 -13.52 28.39
N SER A 111 -5.57 -14.43 29.21
CA SER A 111 -4.92 -15.71 29.56
C SER A 111 -4.95 -16.69 28.37
N VAL A 112 -4.59 -16.21 27.18
CA VAL A 112 -4.47 -16.99 25.94
C VAL A 112 -3.03 -16.93 25.45
N GLY A 113 -2.56 -18.01 24.82
CA GLY A 113 -1.21 -18.04 24.24
C GLY A 113 -1.03 -16.98 23.14
N GLY A 114 0.24 -16.66 22.86
CA GLY A 114 0.57 -15.72 21.78
C GLY A 114 0.18 -14.25 22.04
N THR A 115 -0.14 -13.91 23.30
CA THR A 115 -0.39 -12.52 23.72
C THR A 115 0.92 -11.77 23.90
N LYS A 116 0.99 -10.55 23.36
CA LYS A 116 2.12 -9.61 23.51
C LYS A 116 1.59 -8.20 23.73
N PHE A 117 2.33 -7.41 24.50
CA PHE A 117 2.09 -6.00 24.71
C PHE A 117 3.17 -5.21 23.99
N VAL A 118 2.78 -4.42 23.01
CA VAL A 118 3.72 -3.81 22.06
C VAL A 118 3.56 -2.29 22.08
N ARG A 119 4.68 -1.59 22.25
CA ARG A 119 4.76 -0.15 22.08
C ARG A 119 5.55 0.17 20.82
N LYS A 120 4.90 0.83 19.87
CA LYS A 120 5.53 1.33 18.65
C LYS A 120 5.70 2.84 18.75
N SER A 121 6.89 3.35 18.44
CA SER A 121 7.20 4.78 18.47
C SER A 121 8.13 5.17 17.32
N ASN A 122 8.04 6.43 16.89
CA ASN A 122 9.01 6.98 15.95
C ASN A 122 10.41 6.93 16.58
N PHE A 123 11.40 6.56 15.78
CA PHE A 123 12.76 6.50 16.26
C PHE A 123 13.25 7.91 16.67
N ARG A 124 13.92 7.97 17.81
CA ARG A 124 14.53 9.20 18.33
C ARG A 124 16.04 9.04 18.37
N GLY A 125 16.74 9.70 17.46
CA GLY A 125 18.19 9.80 17.47
C GLY A 125 18.68 10.96 18.35
N ASN A 126 19.98 11.19 18.34
CA ASN A 126 20.63 12.25 19.13
C ASN A 126 20.12 13.67 18.77
N SER A 127 19.72 13.88 17.52
CA SER A 127 19.24 15.16 17.00
C SER A 127 17.72 15.36 17.12
N GLY A 128 16.97 14.38 17.67
CA GLY A 128 15.52 14.41 17.78
C GLY A 128 14.84 13.26 17.07
N PHE A 129 13.53 13.41 16.81
CA PHE A 129 12.76 12.40 16.07
C PHE A 129 13.14 12.41 14.58
N ILE A 130 13.20 11.22 13.99
CA ILE A 130 13.36 11.06 12.55
C ILE A 130 11.96 10.99 11.94
N ASP A 131 11.64 12.00 11.14
CA ASP A 131 10.33 12.07 10.48
C ASP A 131 10.22 11.07 9.34
N PRO A 132 9.05 10.46 9.15
CA PRO A 132 8.78 9.63 7.99
C PRO A 132 8.84 10.45 6.69
N VAL A 133 9.31 9.81 5.61
CA VAL A 133 9.40 10.43 4.29
C VAL A 133 8.21 10.00 3.44
N ASP A 134 7.45 10.97 2.96
CA ASP A 134 6.27 10.77 2.12
C ASP A 134 6.60 10.94 0.63
N PHE A 135 6.27 9.91 -0.15
CA PHE A 135 6.33 9.93 -1.60
C PHE A 135 4.89 9.99 -2.16
N TRP A 136 4.31 11.19 -2.08
CA TRP A 136 2.90 11.42 -2.46
C TRP A 136 2.60 11.04 -3.91
N ASP A 137 3.54 11.28 -4.82
CA ASP A 137 3.39 10.99 -6.25
C ASP A 137 3.22 9.50 -6.54
N PHE A 138 3.82 8.66 -5.72
CA PHE A 138 3.73 7.20 -5.83
C PHE A 138 2.79 6.57 -4.79
N GLY A 139 2.34 7.34 -3.82
CA GLY A 139 1.40 6.91 -2.79
C GLY A 139 1.98 5.94 -1.76
N PHE A 140 3.23 6.16 -1.34
CA PHE A 140 3.84 5.41 -0.25
C PHE A 140 4.59 6.32 0.73
N ARG A 141 4.89 5.77 1.90
CA ARG A 141 5.65 6.39 2.99
C ARG A 141 6.75 5.46 3.42
N VAL A 142 7.93 6.01 3.71
CA VAL A 142 9.04 5.30 4.38
C VAL A 142 9.13 5.81 5.81
N ALA A 143 9.15 4.91 6.79
CA ALA A 143 9.23 5.25 8.20
C ALA A 143 10.32 4.43 8.92
N PHE A 144 11.00 5.07 9.86
CA PHE A 144 11.94 4.43 10.77
C PHE A 144 11.39 4.54 12.19
N GLN A 145 11.13 3.41 12.81
CA GLN A 145 10.44 3.30 14.09
C GLN A 145 11.16 2.30 14.99
N THR A 146 10.76 2.28 16.25
CA THR A 146 11.13 1.23 17.22
C THR A 146 9.86 0.53 17.67
N GLU A 147 9.94 -0.79 17.78
CA GLU A 147 8.89 -1.63 18.34
C GLU A 147 9.41 -2.34 19.57
N MET A 148 8.79 -2.09 20.71
CA MET A 148 9.19 -2.66 21.99
C MET A 148 8.12 -3.61 22.50
N THR A 149 8.47 -4.87 22.70
CA THR A 149 7.64 -5.81 23.46
C THR A 149 7.86 -5.59 24.95
N LEU A 150 6.79 -5.29 25.66
CA LEU A 150 6.81 -5.04 27.10
C LEU A 150 6.63 -6.35 27.86
N SER A 151 7.35 -6.51 28.98
CA SER A 151 7.14 -7.63 29.90
C SER A 151 5.74 -7.57 30.51
N GLU A 152 5.09 -8.71 30.62
CA GLU A 152 3.81 -8.84 31.33
C GLU A 152 3.93 -8.40 32.80
N GLU A 153 5.09 -8.56 33.41
CA GLU A 153 5.37 -8.19 34.79
C GLU A 153 5.54 -6.68 35.01
N SER A 154 5.68 -5.90 33.92
CA SER A 154 5.82 -4.46 34.04
C SER A 154 4.57 -3.82 34.64
N GLU A 155 4.76 -2.83 35.51
CA GLU A 155 3.68 -2.08 36.18
C GLU A 155 2.64 -1.55 35.15
N THR A 156 3.11 -1.08 34.02
CA THR A 156 2.24 -0.57 32.95
C THR A 156 1.35 -1.65 32.35
N VAL A 157 1.90 -2.85 32.09
CA VAL A 157 1.13 -3.97 31.54
C VAL A 157 0.19 -4.54 32.58
N GLN A 158 0.61 -4.66 33.83
CA GLN A 158 -0.24 -5.09 34.94
C GLN A 158 -1.42 -4.12 35.14
N GLY A 159 -1.20 -2.80 35.00
CA GLY A 159 -2.27 -1.81 35.01
C GLY A 159 -3.27 -1.98 33.85
N ILE A 160 -2.80 -2.40 32.66
CA ILE A 160 -3.66 -2.74 31.53
C ILE A 160 -4.48 -4.00 31.82
N ILE A 161 -3.83 -5.06 32.29
CA ILE A 161 -4.48 -6.36 32.55
C ILE A 161 -5.55 -6.22 33.65
N SER A 162 -5.24 -5.51 34.74
CA SER A 162 -6.17 -5.33 35.87
C SER A 162 -7.47 -4.61 35.47
N LYS A 163 -7.39 -3.67 34.53
CA LYS A 163 -8.54 -2.88 34.05
C LYS A 163 -9.09 -3.39 32.71
N TRP A 164 -8.71 -4.58 32.26
CA TRP A 164 -9.02 -5.08 30.91
C TRP A 164 -10.50 -5.07 30.57
N LYS A 165 -11.35 -5.52 31.48
CA LYS A 165 -12.80 -5.59 31.29
C LYS A 165 -13.51 -4.23 31.43
N GLU A 166 -12.87 -3.29 32.12
CA GLU A 166 -13.43 -1.97 32.38
C GLU A 166 -13.14 -0.98 31.24
N ASN A 167 -12.03 -1.19 30.53
CA ASN A 167 -11.61 -0.31 29.46
C ASN A 167 -12.30 -0.67 28.15
N LYS A 168 -12.72 0.36 27.42
CA LYS A 168 -13.14 0.20 26.03
C LYS A 168 -11.94 -0.05 25.12
N LYS A 169 -12.16 -0.81 24.08
CA LYS A 169 -11.12 -1.31 23.18
C LYS A 169 -11.52 -1.09 21.72
N THR A 170 -10.50 -0.90 20.89
CA THR A 170 -10.61 -0.95 19.43
C THR A 170 -9.92 -2.21 18.94
N PHE A 171 -10.50 -2.84 17.95
CA PHE A 171 -10.03 -4.13 17.45
C PHE A 171 -9.66 -4.03 15.99
N ARG A 172 -8.60 -4.76 15.63
CA ARG A 172 -8.11 -4.88 14.27
C ARG A 172 -7.69 -6.32 14.02
N TYR A 173 -8.51 -7.04 13.25
CA TYR A 173 -8.23 -8.41 12.86
C TYR A 173 -7.49 -8.43 11.52
N ILE A 174 -6.32 -9.05 11.49
CA ILE A 174 -5.39 -9.04 10.38
C ILE A 174 -5.13 -10.47 9.93
N THR A 175 -5.25 -10.73 8.63
CA THR A 175 -4.73 -11.94 7.98
C THR A 175 -3.60 -11.50 7.07
N ARG A 176 -2.36 -11.89 7.41
CA ARG A 176 -1.13 -11.44 6.77
C ARG A 176 -0.49 -12.58 5.98
N HIS A 177 -0.11 -12.30 4.75
CA HIS A 177 0.80 -13.13 3.96
C HIS A 177 2.16 -12.43 3.91
N ARG A 178 3.19 -13.10 4.40
CA ARG A 178 4.57 -12.62 4.34
C ARG A 178 5.27 -13.25 3.16
N LEU A 179 5.76 -12.42 2.23
CA LEU A 179 6.49 -12.86 1.05
C LEU A 179 7.96 -12.44 1.19
N SER A 180 8.87 -13.37 0.89
CA SER A 180 10.31 -13.14 0.97
C SER A 180 11.02 -13.62 -0.29
N HIS A 181 12.20 -13.06 -0.55
CA HIS A 181 13.05 -13.46 -1.68
C HIS A 181 14.51 -13.51 -1.21
N PRO A 182 15.29 -14.58 -1.55
CA PRO A 182 16.64 -14.76 -1.01
C PRO A 182 17.63 -13.65 -1.39
N ASN A 183 17.41 -12.97 -2.51
CA ASN A 183 18.30 -11.92 -3.00
C ASN A 183 17.96 -10.50 -2.49
N TYR A 184 17.01 -10.36 -1.57
CA TYR A 184 16.63 -9.06 -1.03
C TYR A 184 16.54 -9.11 0.49
N PRO A 185 17.07 -8.10 1.21
CA PRO A 185 17.01 -8.04 2.67
C PRO A 185 15.65 -7.50 3.15
N PHE A 186 14.56 -7.89 2.48
CA PHE A 186 13.22 -7.39 2.75
C PHE A 186 12.18 -8.51 2.74
N VAL A 187 11.17 -8.33 3.54
CA VAL A 187 9.90 -9.04 3.40
C VAL A 187 8.82 -8.09 2.92
N VAL A 188 7.83 -8.63 2.21
CA VAL A 188 6.63 -7.89 1.81
C VAL A 188 5.44 -8.49 2.53
N ASP A 189 4.84 -7.72 3.40
CA ASP A 189 3.64 -8.09 4.13
C ASP A 189 2.41 -7.59 3.37
N VAL A 190 1.57 -8.52 2.93
CA VAL A 190 0.31 -8.24 2.25
C VAL A 190 -0.81 -8.70 3.16
N SER A 191 -1.61 -7.76 3.66
CA SER A 191 -2.56 -8.01 4.72
C SER A 191 -3.99 -7.67 4.32
N ARG A 192 -4.94 -8.53 4.74
CA ARG A 192 -6.36 -8.24 4.79
C ARG A 192 -6.71 -7.83 6.20
N VAL A 193 -7.45 -6.75 6.34
CA VAL A 193 -7.71 -6.14 7.65
C VAL A 193 -9.19 -5.85 7.82
N LYS A 194 -9.74 -6.27 8.95
CA LYS A 194 -11.06 -5.86 9.42
C LYS A 194 -10.89 -5.06 10.71
N GLU A 195 -11.61 -3.96 10.84
CA GLU A 195 -11.42 -3.01 11.94
C GLU A 195 -12.75 -2.73 12.63
N SER A 196 -12.68 -2.32 13.91
CA SER A 196 -13.83 -1.77 14.65
C SER A 196 -14.56 -0.73 13.83
N LYS A 197 -15.85 -0.59 14.05
CA LYS A 197 -16.68 0.45 13.42
C LYS A 197 -16.06 1.83 13.59
N LYS A 198 -16.27 2.69 12.61
CA LYS A 198 -15.77 4.08 12.60
C LYS A 198 -16.94 5.06 12.58
N SER A 199 -16.78 6.17 13.30
CA SER A 199 -17.57 7.39 13.14
C SER A 199 -16.64 8.45 12.56
N GLY A 200 -16.83 8.78 11.28
CA GLY A 200 -15.90 9.63 10.55
C GLY A 200 -14.50 9.00 10.45
N LYS A 201 -13.49 9.65 11.03
CA LYS A 201 -12.09 9.18 11.03
C LYS A 201 -11.72 8.38 12.30
N SER A 202 -12.55 8.39 13.34
CA SER A 202 -12.26 7.77 14.62
C SER A 202 -12.95 6.43 14.78
N TYR A 203 -12.28 5.47 15.42
CA TYR A 203 -12.90 4.22 15.80
C TYR A 203 -13.91 4.44 16.93
N ILE A 204 -14.95 3.61 16.93
CA ILE A 204 -15.91 3.51 18.04
C ILE A 204 -15.38 2.40 18.95
N PRO A 205 -14.89 2.74 20.16
CA PRO A 205 -14.35 1.74 21.08
C PRO A 205 -15.48 1.03 21.81
N GLU A 206 -15.36 -0.31 21.96
CA GLU A 206 -16.31 -1.19 22.62
C GLU A 206 -15.65 -2.05 23.68
N TYR A 207 -16.43 -2.61 24.59
CA TYR A 207 -15.87 -3.39 25.72
C TYR A 207 -15.31 -4.74 25.28
N ASN A 208 -15.88 -5.36 24.25
CA ASN A 208 -15.44 -6.66 23.76
C ASN A 208 -15.44 -6.77 22.23
N PHE A 209 -14.82 -7.83 21.73
CA PHE A 209 -14.67 -8.06 20.29
C PHE A 209 -16.02 -8.17 19.55
N ARG A 210 -17.00 -8.82 20.17
CA ARG A 210 -18.31 -9.05 19.52
C ARG A 210 -19.07 -7.75 19.31
N GLU A 211 -19.11 -6.87 20.32
CA GLU A 211 -19.78 -5.57 20.25
C GLU A 211 -19.13 -4.63 19.25
N SER A 212 -17.81 -4.75 19.06
CA SER A 212 -17.04 -3.92 18.12
C SER A 212 -17.49 -4.07 16.67
N GLY A 213 -18.18 -5.18 16.32
CA GLY A 213 -18.64 -5.49 14.97
C GLY A 213 -17.52 -5.58 13.93
N VAL A 214 -16.31 -5.92 14.38
CA VAL A 214 -15.11 -5.95 13.54
C VAL A 214 -15.26 -6.89 12.35
N LEU A 215 -15.92 -8.02 12.51
CA LEU A 215 -16.13 -9.01 11.45
C LEU A 215 -17.15 -8.57 10.39
N ASP A 216 -18.07 -7.67 10.76
CA ASP A 216 -19.10 -7.13 9.87
C ASP A 216 -18.58 -5.95 9.04
N GLY A 217 -17.39 -5.42 9.40
CA GLY A 217 -16.75 -4.29 8.72
C GLY A 217 -16.28 -4.64 7.31
N ILE A 218 -16.15 -3.59 6.49
CA ILE A 218 -15.58 -3.70 5.14
C ILE A 218 -14.11 -4.11 5.26
N GLU A 219 -13.71 -5.13 4.52
CA GLU A 219 -12.33 -5.58 4.45
C GLU A 219 -11.44 -4.50 3.82
N GLY A 220 -10.36 -4.17 4.50
CA GLY A 220 -9.28 -3.31 4.02
C GLY A 220 -8.09 -4.13 3.56
N TYR A 221 -7.24 -3.53 2.75
CA TYR A 221 -6.02 -4.16 2.24
C TYR A 221 -4.82 -3.28 2.50
N GLU A 222 -3.71 -3.89 2.92
CA GLU A 222 -2.46 -3.20 3.24
C GLU A 222 -1.30 -3.92 2.59
N ILE A 223 -0.32 -3.16 2.14
CA ILE A 223 0.91 -3.64 1.56
C ILE A 223 2.04 -2.87 2.23
N GLU A 224 2.97 -3.61 2.84
CA GLU A 224 4.11 -3.06 3.57
C GLU A 224 5.38 -3.80 3.13
N ILE A 225 6.51 -3.10 3.02
CA ILE A 225 7.85 -3.69 2.90
C ILE A 225 8.53 -3.45 4.24
N GLU A 226 9.13 -4.49 4.80
CA GLU A 226 9.87 -4.43 6.06
C GLU A 226 11.29 -4.94 5.85
N VAL A 227 12.27 -4.27 6.44
CA VAL A 227 13.67 -4.67 6.37
C VAL A 227 13.95 -5.83 7.33
N ILE A 228 14.72 -6.82 6.87
CA ILE A 228 15.25 -7.90 7.71
C ILE A 228 16.54 -7.39 8.36
N ASN A 229 16.46 -6.93 9.61
CA ASN A 229 17.56 -6.27 10.32
C ASN A 229 18.87 -7.09 10.30
N THR A 230 18.78 -8.42 10.36
CA THR A 230 19.94 -9.32 10.36
C THR A 230 20.67 -9.44 9.03
N GLN A 231 20.05 -8.97 7.94
CA GLN A 231 20.61 -9.01 6.58
C GLN A 231 21.18 -7.66 6.13
N VAL A 232 21.14 -6.64 7.00
CA VAL A 232 21.51 -5.27 6.71
C VAL A 232 22.48 -4.75 7.75
N GLY A 233 23.43 -3.91 7.36
CA GLY A 233 24.40 -3.27 8.25
C GLY A 233 25.82 -3.76 8.00
N VAL A 234 26.71 -3.48 8.94
CA VAL A 234 28.15 -3.77 8.82
C VAL A 234 28.39 -5.25 8.54
N GLY A 235 29.23 -5.53 7.53
CA GLY A 235 29.55 -6.90 7.13
C GLY A 235 28.58 -7.52 6.13
N THR A 236 27.52 -6.80 5.71
CA THR A 236 26.58 -7.23 4.67
C THR A 236 26.75 -6.41 3.39
N GLU A 237 26.17 -6.88 2.29
CA GLU A 237 26.09 -6.16 1.02
C GLU A 237 25.35 -4.81 1.18
N TYR A 238 24.45 -4.72 2.17
CA TYR A 238 23.58 -3.56 2.42
C TYR A 238 24.07 -2.73 3.62
N SER A 239 25.35 -2.37 3.61
CA SER A 239 26.02 -1.66 4.70
C SER A 239 26.06 -0.13 4.52
N THR A 240 25.65 0.38 3.35
CA THR A 240 25.62 1.83 3.07
C THR A 240 24.22 2.31 2.69
N PRO A 241 23.90 3.61 2.89
CA PRO A 241 22.61 4.18 2.45
C PRO A 241 22.35 3.99 0.96
N GLU A 242 23.39 4.02 0.12
CA GLU A 242 23.28 3.85 -1.33
C GLU A 242 22.91 2.41 -1.71
N SER A 243 23.57 1.41 -1.10
CA SER A 243 23.33 -0.01 -1.38
C SER A 243 21.95 -0.42 -0.89
N LEU A 244 21.59 -0.09 0.37
CA LEU A 244 20.29 -0.34 0.94
C LEU A 244 19.19 0.41 0.18
N GLY A 245 19.39 1.69 -0.11
CA GLY A 245 18.46 2.53 -0.88
C GLY A 245 18.28 2.03 -2.31
N GLY A 246 19.33 1.47 -2.93
CA GLY A 246 19.26 0.81 -4.23
C GLY A 246 18.39 -0.44 -4.22
N ALA A 247 18.57 -1.30 -3.21
CA ALA A 247 17.73 -2.47 -3.01
C ALA A 247 16.27 -2.10 -2.69
N LEU A 248 16.07 -1.12 -1.81
CA LEU A 248 14.74 -0.63 -1.43
C LEU A 248 13.97 -0.08 -2.65
N ARG A 249 14.63 0.69 -3.51
CA ARG A 249 14.03 1.19 -4.77
C ARG A 249 13.60 0.05 -5.70
N ARG A 250 14.39 -1.02 -5.81
CA ARG A 250 13.99 -2.21 -6.60
C ARG A 250 12.75 -2.87 -6.02
N MET A 251 12.68 -3.02 -4.70
CA MET A 251 11.51 -3.57 -4.01
C MET A 251 10.27 -2.71 -4.20
N ILE A 252 10.39 -1.40 -3.98
CA ILE A 252 9.29 -0.45 -4.20
C ILE A 252 8.80 -0.52 -5.65
N LYS A 253 9.70 -0.59 -6.63
CA LYS A 253 9.32 -0.73 -8.04
C LYS A 253 8.52 -2.02 -8.29
N LEU A 254 8.91 -3.14 -7.72
CA LEU A 254 8.18 -4.42 -7.85
C LEU A 254 6.77 -4.32 -7.27
N VAL A 255 6.63 -3.77 -6.06
CA VAL A 255 5.32 -3.59 -5.42
C VAL A 255 4.45 -2.62 -6.23
N LEU A 256 5.01 -1.47 -6.66
CA LEU A 256 4.30 -0.50 -7.51
C LEU A 256 3.89 -1.13 -8.86
N SER A 257 4.73 -2.03 -9.41
CA SER A 257 4.37 -2.76 -10.64
C SER A 257 3.15 -3.65 -10.45
N GLY A 258 3.00 -4.28 -9.29
CA GLY A 258 1.79 -5.01 -8.92
C GLY A 258 0.59 -4.08 -8.70
N ILE A 259 0.79 -2.98 -7.97
CA ILE A 259 -0.26 -2.00 -7.68
C ILE A 259 -0.80 -1.36 -8.96
N GLN A 260 0.07 -0.98 -9.88
CA GLN A 260 -0.30 -0.29 -11.13
C GLN A 260 -0.49 -1.24 -12.32
N GLN A 261 -0.28 -2.56 -12.13
CA GLN A 261 -0.38 -3.59 -13.16
C GLN A 261 0.46 -3.30 -14.41
N THR A 262 1.67 -2.77 -14.20
CA THR A 262 2.64 -2.41 -15.25
C THR A 262 4.06 -2.70 -14.82
N ASN A 263 4.96 -3.00 -15.75
CA ASN A 263 6.39 -3.14 -15.46
C ASN A 263 7.11 -1.78 -15.33
N TYR A 264 6.42 -0.71 -15.68
CA TYR A 264 6.94 0.66 -15.70
C TYR A 264 6.03 1.58 -14.84
N PRO A 265 6.11 1.48 -13.51
CA PRO A 265 5.29 2.32 -12.63
C PRO A 265 5.56 3.80 -12.88
N THR A 266 4.50 4.57 -13.01
CA THR A 266 4.53 6.02 -13.23
C THR A 266 4.04 6.77 -12.00
N SER A 267 4.53 8.00 -11.78
CA SER A 267 4.03 8.88 -10.73
C SER A 267 2.62 9.40 -11.05
N ARG A 268 1.92 9.89 -10.05
CA ARG A 268 0.60 10.51 -10.25
C ARG A 268 0.71 11.78 -11.09
N ASP A 269 1.75 12.58 -10.85
CA ASP A 269 2.00 13.79 -11.61
C ASP A 269 2.29 13.46 -13.08
N GLU A 270 3.14 12.47 -13.35
CA GLU A 270 3.40 12.02 -14.72
C GLU A 270 2.12 11.55 -15.42
N ARG A 271 1.28 10.75 -14.77
CA ARG A 271 -0.01 10.32 -15.36
C ARG A 271 -0.96 11.48 -15.60
N ARG A 272 -1.01 12.44 -14.68
CA ARG A 272 -1.81 13.65 -14.84
C ARG A 272 -1.33 14.45 -16.05
N ASP A 273 -0.04 14.74 -16.13
CA ASP A 273 0.55 15.57 -17.18
C ASP A 273 0.36 14.92 -18.57
N VAL A 274 0.57 13.61 -18.68
CA VAL A 274 0.31 12.84 -19.92
C VAL A 274 -1.18 12.85 -20.26
N GLY A 275 -2.04 12.69 -19.27
CA GLY A 275 -3.49 12.75 -19.43
C GLY A 275 -3.95 14.13 -19.93
N GLU A 276 -3.44 15.20 -19.35
CA GLU A 276 -3.73 16.58 -19.78
C GLU A 276 -3.25 16.83 -21.21
N GLU A 277 -2.03 16.38 -21.56
CA GLU A 277 -1.49 16.48 -22.92
C GLU A 277 -2.33 15.71 -23.93
N TYR A 278 -2.70 14.45 -23.63
CA TYR A 278 -3.60 13.65 -24.48
C TYR A 278 -4.96 14.34 -24.67
N MET A 279 -5.57 14.83 -23.58
CA MET A 279 -6.86 15.49 -23.66
C MET A 279 -6.81 16.82 -24.45
N SER A 280 -5.69 17.51 -24.42
CA SER A 280 -5.50 18.74 -25.23
C SER A 280 -5.55 18.46 -26.71
N LEU A 281 -5.12 17.29 -27.16
CA LEU A 281 -5.26 16.87 -28.58
C LEU A 281 -6.73 16.64 -28.96
N LEU A 282 -7.56 16.18 -28.02
CA LEU A 282 -8.98 15.90 -28.30
C LEU A 282 -9.87 17.15 -28.26
N TRP A 283 -9.57 18.06 -27.34
CA TRP A 283 -10.42 19.24 -27.08
C TRP A 283 -9.86 20.55 -27.71
N GLY A 284 -8.72 20.47 -28.38
CA GLY A 284 -7.96 21.62 -28.86
C GLY A 284 -7.03 22.17 -27.77
N ALA A 285 -5.95 22.80 -28.18
CA ALA A 285 -5.05 23.47 -27.27
C ALA A 285 -5.80 24.65 -26.62
N VAL A 286 -5.89 24.61 -25.31
CA VAL A 286 -6.42 25.75 -24.55
C VAL A 286 -5.33 26.80 -24.52
N GLU A 287 -5.53 27.88 -25.28
CA GLU A 287 -4.57 29.01 -25.38
C GLU A 287 -4.27 29.69 -24.02
N ASN A 288 -5.09 29.45 -23.02
CA ASN A 288 -4.92 29.99 -21.68
C ASN A 288 -4.64 28.90 -20.63
N LYS A 289 -3.38 28.77 -20.24
CA LYS A 289 -2.95 27.96 -19.08
C LYS A 289 -3.62 28.31 -17.73
N LYS A 290 -4.52 29.30 -17.72
CA LYS A 290 -5.29 29.74 -16.55
C LYS A 290 -6.72 29.19 -16.50
N ASP A 291 -7.14 28.42 -17.49
CA ASP A 291 -8.47 27.84 -17.48
C ASP A 291 -8.49 26.55 -16.65
N ASP A 292 -8.72 26.69 -15.34
CA ASP A 292 -8.87 25.60 -14.38
C ASP A 292 -9.97 24.59 -14.77
N THR A 293 -10.83 24.92 -15.73
CA THR A 293 -11.94 24.06 -16.16
C THR A 293 -11.45 22.79 -16.86
N ILE A 294 -10.29 22.81 -17.51
CA ILE A 294 -9.69 21.62 -18.17
C ILE A 294 -8.87 20.81 -17.18
N ARG A 295 -8.09 21.46 -16.31
CA ARG A 295 -7.32 20.78 -15.24
C ARG A 295 -8.22 19.99 -14.29
N ASN A 296 -9.45 20.45 -14.08
CA ASN A 296 -10.41 19.81 -13.18
C ASN A 296 -11.35 18.81 -13.88
N ARG A 297 -11.27 18.65 -15.22
CA ARG A 297 -12.06 17.64 -15.92
C ARG A 297 -11.53 16.26 -15.60
N LYS A 298 -12.38 15.45 -14.96
CA LYS A 298 -12.06 14.05 -14.73
C LYS A 298 -11.94 13.30 -16.05
N ILE A 299 -10.77 12.69 -16.29
CA ILE A 299 -10.57 11.77 -17.40
C ILE A 299 -11.39 10.50 -17.11
N ILE A 300 -12.23 10.12 -18.07
CA ILE A 300 -13.17 8.98 -17.94
C ILE A 300 -13.03 8.06 -19.16
N PRO A 301 -13.49 6.80 -19.09
CA PRO A 301 -13.40 5.85 -20.21
C PRO A 301 -13.96 6.36 -21.54
N ARG A 302 -14.97 7.24 -21.51
CA ARG A 302 -15.53 7.86 -22.72
C ARG A 302 -14.52 8.74 -23.48
N ASN A 303 -13.45 9.16 -22.84
CA ASN A 303 -12.39 9.95 -23.48
C ASN A 303 -11.41 9.09 -24.30
N PHE A 304 -11.54 7.76 -24.28
CA PHE A 304 -10.79 6.89 -25.16
C PHE A 304 -11.31 6.99 -26.59
N VAL A 305 -10.52 7.56 -27.48
CA VAL A 305 -10.88 7.79 -28.89
C VAL A 305 -10.18 6.87 -29.88
N GLY A 306 -9.51 5.84 -29.41
CA GLY A 306 -8.87 4.87 -30.30
C GLY A 306 -9.88 4.17 -31.22
N PRO A 307 -9.47 3.68 -32.41
CA PRO A 307 -10.36 2.98 -33.35
C PRO A 307 -11.10 1.86 -32.66
N SER A 308 -12.40 1.73 -32.86
CA SER A 308 -13.26 0.71 -32.25
C SER A 308 -13.54 -0.40 -33.22
N GLY A 309 -13.54 -1.64 -32.74
CA GLY A 309 -14.13 -2.75 -33.48
C GLY A 309 -15.61 -2.49 -33.75
N TYR A 310 -16.06 -2.71 -34.94
CA TYR A 310 -17.46 -2.58 -35.35
C TYR A 310 -18.02 -3.98 -35.60
N THR A 311 -19.16 -4.29 -35.00
CA THR A 311 -19.83 -5.56 -35.25
C THR A 311 -20.37 -5.58 -36.66
N LEU A 312 -19.99 -6.61 -37.42
CA LEU A 312 -20.41 -6.78 -38.79
C LEU A 312 -21.94 -6.89 -38.86
N GLN A 313 -22.54 -6.09 -39.70
CA GLN A 313 -23.98 -6.07 -39.97
C GLN A 313 -24.27 -6.65 -41.38
N ALA A 314 -25.49 -7.12 -41.63
CA ALA A 314 -25.88 -7.67 -42.93
C ALA A 314 -25.58 -6.72 -44.09
N GLN A 315 -25.79 -5.42 -43.90
CA GLN A 315 -25.48 -4.39 -44.87
C GLN A 315 -23.99 -4.26 -45.21
N ASN A 316 -23.11 -4.65 -44.33
CA ASN A 316 -21.66 -4.63 -44.55
C ASN A 316 -21.18 -5.81 -45.40
N VAL A 317 -22.03 -6.83 -45.58
CA VAL A 317 -21.77 -8.09 -46.33
C VAL A 317 -22.57 -8.19 -47.62
N ALA A 318 -23.66 -7.40 -47.74
CA ALA A 318 -24.50 -7.35 -48.94
C ALA A 318 -23.71 -6.81 -50.13
N GLU A 319 -24.26 -7.00 -51.35
CA GLU A 319 -23.66 -6.37 -52.54
C GLU A 319 -23.57 -4.87 -52.36
N ALA A 320 -22.38 -4.33 -52.65
CA ALA A 320 -22.13 -2.92 -52.47
C ALA A 320 -22.95 -2.12 -53.46
N ASN A 321 -23.84 -1.25 -52.99
CA ASN A 321 -24.44 -0.22 -53.79
C ASN A 321 -23.40 0.92 -53.96
N ILE A 322 -23.08 1.30 -55.18
CA ILE A 322 -22.03 2.29 -55.51
C ILE A 322 -22.27 3.65 -54.81
N ASP A 323 -23.54 3.95 -54.51
CA ASP A 323 -23.95 5.21 -53.87
C ASP A 323 -24.03 5.13 -52.34
N ALA A 324 -23.75 3.98 -51.74
CA ALA A 324 -23.88 3.81 -50.30
C ALA A 324 -22.57 4.17 -49.57
N VAL A 325 -22.65 5.14 -48.67
CA VAL A 325 -21.56 5.56 -47.74
C VAL A 325 -21.28 4.47 -46.67
N ILE A 326 -21.86 3.27 -46.78
CA ILE A 326 -21.73 2.20 -45.83
C ILE A 326 -20.50 1.36 -46.16
N ALA A 327 -19.59 1.22 -45.16
CA ALA A 327 -18.41 0.39 -45.30
C ALA A 327 -18.81 -1.07 -45.62
N ASN A 328 -18.21 -1.64 -46.67
CA ASN A 328 -18.51 -2.98 -47.14
C ASN A 328 -17.24 -3.85 -47.13
N ILE A 329 -17.29 -5.03 -46.55
CA ILE A 329 -16.12 -5.90 -46.39
C ILE A 329 -15.68 -6.62 -47.66
N ARG A 330 -16.48 -6.55 -48.74
CA ARG A 330 -16.14 -7.15 -50.04
C ARG A 330 -15.06 -6.37 -50.81
N THR A 331 -14.74 -5.15 -50.39
CA THR A 331 -13.71 -4.28 -51.01
C THR A 331 -12.76 -3.73 -50.00
N ASN A 332 -11.45 -3.82 -50.27
CA ASN A 332 -10.38 -3.24 -49.47
C ASN A 332 -10.31 -3.75 -47.98
N TYR A 333 -10.73 -4.97 -47.76
CA TYR A 333 -10.63 -5.62 -46.43
C TYR A 333 -9.77 -6.88 -46.49
N THR A 334 -9.11 -7.17 -45.38
CA THR A 334 -8.39 -8.41 -45.16
C THR A 334 -9.00 -9.14 -43.99
N VAL A 335 -8.91 -10.47 -44.01
CA VAL A 335 -9.34 -11.34 -42.90
C VAL A 335 -8.09 -11.79 -42.17
N THR A 336 -8.13 -11.71 -40.87
CA THR A 336 -7.06 -12.19 -39.99
C THR A 336 -7.67 -12.84 -38.76
N ASP A 337 -6.91 -13.69 -38.10
CA ASP A 337 -7.33 -14.26 -36.82
C ASP A 337 -7.51 -13.13 -35.78
N LYS A 338 -8.57 -13.28 -34.97
CA LYS A 338 -8.81 -12.33 -33.89
C LYS A 338 -7.78 -12.57 -32.79
N ALA A 339 -6.94 -11.57 -32.54
CA ALA A 339 -6.03 -11.58 -31.40
C ALA A 339 -6.84 -11.58 -30.08
N ASP A 340 -6.49 -12.48 -29.19
CA ASP A 340 -6.98 -12.47 -27.81
C ASP A 340 -6.03 -11.66 -26.92
N GLY A 341 -6.40 -10.43 -26.63
CA GLY A 341 -5.54 -9.50 -25.89
C GLY A 341 -6.25 -8.20 -25.51
N ASP A 342 -5.56 -7.42 -24.69
CA ASP A 342 -6.04 -6.11 -24.24
C ASP A 342 -5.85 -5.06 -25.33
N ARG A 343 -6.91 -4.32 -25.59
CA ARG A 343 -6.84 -3.18 -26.51
C ARG A 343 -6.17 -2.00 -25.83
N LYS A 344 -5.09 -1.49 -26.43
CA LYS A 344 -4.35 -0.31 -25.98
C LYS A 344 -4.21 0.69 -27.13
N LEU A 345 -4.25 1.98 -26.79
CA LEU A 345 -3.86 3.06 -27.68
C LEU A 345 -2.41 3.44 -27.38
N MET A 346 -1.56 3.41 -28.39
CA MET A 346 -0.20 3.94 -28.25
C MET A 346 -0.23 5.46 -28.39
N TYR A 347 0.25 6.14 -27.38
CA TYR A 347 0.37 7.58 -27.32
C TYR A 347 1.82 7.99 -27.17
N ILE A 348 2.29 8.90 -28.03
CA ILE A 348 3.63 9.46 -27.98
C ILE A 348 3.50 10.92 -27.58
N THR A 349 4.10 11.27 -26.43
CA THR A 349 4.09 12.66 -25.93
C THR A 349 4.97 13.57 -26.77
N SER A 350 4.80 14.88 -26.61
CA SER A 350 5.67 15.90 -27.22
C SER A 350 7.14 15.74 -26.84
N SER A 351 7.44 15.15 -25.69
CA SER A 351 8.80 14.81 -25.22
C SER A 351 9.34 13.48 -25.77
N GLY A 352 8.59 12.76 -26.61
CA GLY A 352 8.98 11.49 -27.21
C GLY A 352 8.78 10.26 -26.29
N LYS A 353 8.18 10.39 -25.12
CA LYS A 353 7.83 9.26 -24.27
C LYS A 353 6.62 8.51 -24.84
N ILE A 354 6.64 7.19 -24.74
CA ILE A 354 5.59 6.30 -25.25
C ILE A 354 4.78 5.74 -24.09
N TYR A 355 3.45 5.87 -24.19
CA TYR A 355 2.48 5.31 -23.24
C TYR A 355 1.48 4.41 -23.96
N LEU A 356 0.98 3.41 -23.26
CA LEU A 356 -0.11 2.54 -23.70
C LEU A 356 -1.34 2.84 -22.86
N ILE A 357 -2.32 3.49 -23.47
CA ILE A 357 -3.57 3.90 -22.82
C ILE A 357 -4.60 2.80 -23.02
N ASP A 358 -5.19 2.30 -21.95
CA ASP A 358 -6.28 1.32 -22.02
C ASP A 358 -7.66 1.99 -22.20
N THR A 359 -8.69 1.17 -22.43
CA THR A 359 -10.08 1.64 -22.61
C THR A 359 -10.68 2.30 -21.37
N ASN A 360 -10.04 2.14 -20.20
CA ASN A 360 -10.41 2.81 -18.95
C ASN A 360 -9.62 4.09 -18.70
N MET A 361 -8.80 4.51 -19.67
CA MET A 361 -7.92 5.68 -19.55
C MET A 361 -6.83 5.53 -18.49
N ASN A 362 -6.33 4.31 -18.26
CA ASN A 362 -5.11 4.08 -17.50
C ASN A 362 -3.90 4.13 -18.45
N PHE A 363 -2.79 4.68 -17.90
CA PHE A 363 -1.55 4.91 -18.63
C PHE A 363 -0.45 3.97 -18.15
#